data_d45f58b192c569fb71830bdc58725137
#
_entry.id   d45f58b192c569fb71830bdc58725137
#
_cell.length_a   1.000
_cell.length_b   1.000
_cell.length_c   1.000
_cell.angle_alpha   90.00
_cell.angle_beta   90.00
_cell.angle_gamma   90.00
#
_symmetry.space_group_name_H-M   'P 1'
#
loop_
_entity.id
_entity.type
_entity.pdbx_description
1 polymer ?
#
loop_
_entity_poly.entity_id
_entity_poly.type
_entity_poly.pdbx_seq_one_letter_code
_entity_poly.pdbx_strand_id
1 'polypeptide(L)'
;MAMASPINGGAARERVLTPEILTLAAVVVLGSIMTILDATIVNVALATLGRDFATSISTIQWVATIYLLAFASVIPLTGWASERFGARRVWLASLGMFMLGSLLSGLAWSVGSLIAFRALQGIGGGMIMPLGQAILAQAAGPQRIGRVMSIVGVPMLLAPIFGPVIGGALVDAASWRWIFFVNLPVGAAAFALAARLLPEAKARRHERLDLFGLPLLSGGIAAFVYGLSEVGSRGSVGDAVPLVAVLGGLALVTLFVWHALRTARPLIDVRLFGERGFATAAATNLMLGIALFGMLILLPLYFQIVRGASPLETGLLMVPQGLGAALAMPVAGALTDKVGARAVVPAGVLVAVVGVIAYTQVAADSPSWYLAGALFAIGLGLGATIMPSMGAAYTGLTHAQMPRATSAINAIQRIAGSLGTALLAVVLQRAIRGELPRFHGGLAQAGALAARDPEHAPAALASAFGTTFWFALGLTVAALVPALLLPKRMPA
;
A
#
# COMPACT_ATOMS: atom_id res chain seq x y z
N MET A 1 -42.83 10.92 -44.60
CA MET A 1 -41.42 10.60 -44.81
C MET A 1 -40.65 11.25 -43.64
N ALA A 2 -40.52 10.55 -42.51
CA ALA A 2 -39.89 11.03 -41.30
C ALA A 2 -38.49 10.44 -41.25
N MET A 3 -37.47 11.32 -41.30
CA MET A 3 -36.05 10.95 -41.16
C MET A 3 -35.76 10.59 -39.71
N ALA A 4 -35.39 9.34 -39.49
CA ALA A 4 -34.83 8.86 -38.21
C ALA A 4 -33.40 9.40 -38.06
N SER A 5 -33.19 10.18 -37.00
CA SER A 5 -31.83 10.61 -36.56
C SER A 5 -31.07 9.42 -36.00
N PRO A 6 -29.78 9.26 -36.28
CA PRO A 6 -28.98 8.20 -35.67
C PRO A 6 -28.52 8.63 -34.25
N ILE A 7 -29.29 8.24 -33.23
CA ILE A 7 -28.89 8.32 -31.84
C ILE A 7 -28.16 7.02 -31.55
N ASN A 8 -26.81 6.95 -31.68
CA ASN A 8 -26.01 5.89 -31.08
C ASN A 8 -24.46 6.08 -31.16
N GLY A 9 -23.96 7.27 -31.50
CA GLY A 9 -22.51 7.51 -31.55
C GLY A 9 -21.87 8.07 -30.25
N GLY A 10 -22.67 8.65 -29.37
CA GLY A 10 -22.16 9.34 -28.17
C GLY A 10 -21.77 8.41 -27.02
N ALA A 11 -22.62 7.43 -26.72
CA ALA A 11 -22.42 6.59 -25.54
C ALA A 11 -21.24 5.60 -25.64
N ALA A 12 -20.81 5.22 -26.86
CA ALA A 12 -19.65 4.37 -27.08
C ALA A 12 -18.34 5.15 -26.95
N ARG A 13 -18.31 6.42 -27.35
CA ARG A 13 -17.13 7.32 -27.23
C ARG A 13 -16.84 7.74 -25.78
N GLU A 14 -17.84 7.85 -24.92
CA GLU A 14 -17.66 8.20 -23.51
C GLU A 14 -16.97 7.11 -22.66
N ARG A 15 -16.93 5.86 -23.14
CA ARG A 15 -16.28 4.73 -22.44
C ARG A 15 -14.80 4.53 -22.75
N VAL A 16 -14.26 5.24 -23.73
CA VAL A 16 -12.85 5.11 -24.12
C VAL A 16 -12.00 6.06 -23.27
N LEU A 17 -10.86 5.55 -22.78
CA LEU A 17 -9.86 6.39 -22.10
C LEU A 17 -9.25 7.34 -23.12
N THR A 18 -9.35 8.64 -22.84
CA THR A 18 -8.74 9.65 -23.71
C THR A 18 -7.21 9.68 -23.52
N PRO A 19 -6.46 10.07 -24.55
CA PRO A 19 -4.99 10.25 -24.43
C PRO A 19 -4.58 11.15 -23.27
N GLU A 20 -5.40 12.16 -22.96
CA GLU A 20 -5.20 13.07 -21.84
C GLU A 20 -5.22 12.33 -20.49
N ILE A 21 -6.23 11.46 -20.26
CA ILE A 21 -6.34 10.67 -19.04
C ILE A 21 -5.17 9.69 -18.91
N LEU A 22 -4.76 9.06 -20.02
CA LEU A 22 -3.61 8.15 -20.04
C LEU A 22 -2.31 8.88 -19.71
N THR A 23 -2.15 10.10 -20.23
CA THR A 23 -0.99 10.94 -19.92
C THR A 23 -0.96 11.36 -18.46
N LEU A 24 -2.10 11.76 -17.90
CA LEU A 24 -2.23 12.05 -16.47
C LEU A 24 -1.92 10.83 -15.61
N ALA A 25 -2.43 9.65 -16.01
CA ALA A 25 -2.14 8.40 -15.32
C ALA A 25 -0.64 8.07 -15.35
N ALA A 26 0.03 8.25 -16.48
CA ALA A 26 1.48 8.02 -16.60
C ALA A 26 2.28 8.94 -15.67
N VAL A 27 1.94 10.23 -15.56
CA VAL A 27 2.58 11.17 -14.64
C VAL A 27 2.40 10.75 -13.18
N VAL A 28 1.16 10.38 -12.80
CA VAL A 28 0.85 9.93 -11.44
C VAL A 28 1.56 8.62 -11.11
N VAL A 29 1.61 7.69 -12.06
CA VAL A 29 2.32 6.41 -11.92
C VAL A 29 3.81 6.63 -11.69
N LEU A 30 4.45 7.52 -12.47
CA LEU A 30 5.88 7.81 -12.31
C LEU A 30 6.21 8.30 -10.89
N GLY A 31 5.44 9.26 -10.37
CA GLY A 31 5.63 9.75 -9.01
C GLY A 31 5.35 8.70 -7.94
N SER A 32 4.31 7.88 -8.14
CA SER A 32 3.91 6.86 -7.17
C SER A 32 4.87 5.68 -7.12
N ILE A 33 5.34 5.19 -8.27
CA ILE A 33 6.35 4.11 -8.34
C ILE A 33 7.60 4.51 -7.56
N MET A 34 8.07 5.74 -7.74
CA MET A 34 9.26 6.24 -7.08
C MET A 34 9.14 6.14 -5.55
N THR A 35 7.99 6.53 -4.96
CA THR A 35 7.78 6.45 -3.52
C THR A 35 7.69 5.02 -2.99
N ILE A 36 7.16 4.10 -3.78
CA ILE A 36 7.05 2.67 -3.42
C ILE A 36 8.40 1.98 -3.53
N LEU A 37 9.14 2.23 -4.62
CA LEU A 37 10.49 1.72 -4.79
C LEU A 37 11.40 2.19 -3.67
N ASP A 38 11.38 3.49 -3.33
CA ASP A 38 12.20 4.06 -2.25
C ASP A 38 11.94 3.37 -0.90
N ALA A 39 10.67 3.06 -0.59
CA ALA A 39 10.33 2.36 0.64
C ALA A 39 10.91 0.93 0.72
N THR A 40 11.15 0.28 -0.41
CA THR A 40 11.61 -1.12 -0.47
C THR A 40 13.11 -1.24 -0.75
N ILE A 41 13.68 -0.36 -1.55
CA ILE A 41 15.13 -0.30 -1.87
C ILE A 41 15.96 -0.13 -0.60
N VAL A 42 15.56 0.75 0.32
CA VAL A 42 16.31 1.06 1.55
C VAL A 42 16.50 -0.18 2.43
N ASN A 43 15.53 -1.11 2.46
CA ASN A 43 15.62 -2.31 3.28
C ASN A 43 16.84 -3.19 2.92
N VAL A 44 17.24 -3.23 1.65
CA VAL A 44 18.41 -3.97 1.19
C VAL A 44 19.71 -3.32 1.68
N ALA A 45 19.73 -2.00 1.79
CA ALA A 45 20.91 -1.24 2.19
C ALA A 45 21.12 -1.18 3.71
N LEU A 46 20.15 -1.58 4.56
CA LEU A 46 20.22 -1.40 6.01
C LEU A 46 21.50 -2.01 6.63
N ALA A 47 21.90 -3.21 6.18
CA ALA A 47 23.12 -3.86 6.69
C ALA A 47 24.39 -3.08 6.30
N THR A 48 24.47 -2.56 5.09
CA THR A 48 25.58 -1.75 4.61
C THR A 48 25.63 -0.41 5.32
N LEU A 49 24.46 0.27 5.49
CA LEU A 49 24.33 1.49 6.24
C LEU A 49 24.76 1.33 7.71
N GLY A 50 24.37 0.19 8.34
CA GLY A 50 24.79 -0.11 9.73
C GLY A 50 26.31 -0.23 9.87
N ARG A 51 26.98 -0.82 8.88
CA ARG A 51 28.45 -0.91 8.83
C ARG A 51 29.12 0.44 8.58
N ASP A 52 28.65 1.18 7.56
CA ASP A 52 29.25 2.46 7.16
C ASP A 52 29.13 3.53 8.27
N PHE A 53 28.01 3.58 8.97
CA PHE A 53 27.81 4.51 10.08
C PHE A 53 28.25 3.95 11.45
N ALA A 54 28.82 2.73 11.49
CA ALA A 54 29.25 2.06 12.72
C ALA A 54 28.20 2.10 13.84
N THR A 55 26.93 1.83 13.49
CA THR A 55 25.78 1.95 14.38
C THR A 55 25.03 0.63 14.58
N SER A 56 24.21 0.56 15.64
CA SER A 56 23.42 -0.64 15.93
C SER A 56 22.31 -0.88 14.89
N ILE A 57 21.90 -2.14 14.72
CA ILE A 57 20.78 -2.52 13.84
C ILE A 57 19.50 -1.79 14.26
N SER A 58 19.24 -1.64 15.56
CA SER A 58 18.07 -0.92 16.07
C SER A 58 18.06 0.56 15.68
N THR A 59 19.23 1.21 15.68
CA THR A 59 19.35 2.61 15.26
C THR A 59 19.17 2.75 13.76
N ILE A 60 19.76 1.85 12.95
CA ILE A 60 19.66 1.96 11.49
C ILE A 60 18.25 1.63 10.96
N GLN A 61 17.48 0.80 11.66
CA GLN A 61 16.07 0.55 11.32
C GLN A 61 15.23 1.82 11.35
N TRP A 62 15.60 2.83 12.14
CA TRP A 62 14.92 4.12 12.15
C TRP A 62 14.95 4.83 10.79
N VAL A 63 15.92 4.55 9.93
CA VAL A 63 16.00 5.10 8.57
C VAL A 63 14.79 4.70 7.74
N ALA A 64 14.33 3.46 7.86
CA ALA A 64 13.10 2.99 7.19
C ALA A 64 11.84 3.40 7.98
N THR A 65 11.88 3.25 9.31
CA THR A 65 10.72 3.51 10.18
C THR A 65 10.27 4.96 10.13
N ILE A 66 11.18 5.93 10.25
CA ILE A 66 10.81 7.36 10.24
C ILE A 66 10.20 7.80 8.92
N TYR A 67 10.68 7.25 7.80
CA TYR A 67 10.08 7.49 6.49
C TYR A 67 8.61 7.03 6.47
N LEU A 68 8.33 5.80 6.92
CA LEU A 68 6.98 5.26 6.95
C LEU A 68 6.05 6.02 7.91
N LEU A 69 6.57 6.45 9.07
CA LEU A 69 5.82 7.24 10.05
C LEU A 69 5.48 8.63 9.50
N ALA A 70 6.47 9.32 8.95
CA ALA A 70 6.27 10.63 8.33
C ALA A 70 5.32 10.55 7.13
N PHE A 71 5.49 9.50 6.30
CA PHE A 71 4.60 9.20 5.19
C PHE A 71 3.14 9.01 5.65
N ALA A 72 2.91 8.19 6.67
CA ALA A 72 1.57 7.92 7.20
C ALA A 72 0.94 9.16 7.85
N SER A 73 1.74 9.95 8.58
CA SER A 73 1.28 11.14 9.31
C SER A 73 0.76 12.25 8.40
N VAL A 74 1.28 12.35 7.18
CA VAL A 74 0.92 13.45 6.27
C VAL A 74 -0.29 13.13 5.39
N ILE A 75 -0.67 11.86 5.24
CA ILE A 75 -1.80 11.44 4.41
C ILE A 75 -3.10 12.20 4.73
N PRO A 76 -3.50 12.37 6.01
CA PRO A 76 -4.73 13.07 6.34
C PRO A 76 -4.72 14.54 5.89
N LEU A 77 -3.56 15.18 5.84
CA LEU A 77 -3.41 16.58 5.43
C LEU A 77 -3.66 16.79 3.93
N THR A 78 -3.55 15.74 3.13
CA THR A 78 -3.55 15.79 1.66
C THR A 78 -4.83 16.38 1.09
N GLY A 79 -5.99 16.01 1.64
CA GLY A 79 -7.30 16.50 1.22
C GLY A 79 -7.41 18.01 1.41
N TRP A 80 -7.16 18.50 2.63
CA TRP A 80 -7.16 19.92 2.94
C TRP A 80 -6.15 20.71 2.10
N ALA A 81 -4.93 20.22 1.99
CA ALA A 81 -3.87 20.89 1.22
C ALA A 81 -4.28 21.04 -0.25
N SER A 82 -4.87 20.01 -0.86
CA SER A 82 -5.35 20.06 -2.24
C SER A 82 -6.51 21.04 -2.43
N GLU A 83 -7.42 21.15 -1.48
CA GLU A 83 -8.52 22.12 -1.52
C GLU A 83 -8.02 23.56 -1.32
N ARG A 84 -7.05 23.75 -0.41
CA ARG A 84 -6.51 25.07 -0.06
C ARG A 84 -5.60 25.67 -1.11
N PHE A 85 -4.69 24.85 -1.66
CA PHE A 85 -3.60 25.32 -2.55
C PHE A 85 -3.77 24.83 -4.00
N GLY A 86 -4.68 23.90 -4.26
CA GLY A 86 -4.85 23.23 -5.54
C GLY A 86 -4.01 21.96 -5.66
N ALA A 87 -4.61 20.89 -6.18
CA ALA A 87 -3.99 19.56 -6.23
C ALA A 87 -2.66 19.53 -6.99
N ARG A 88 -2.54 20.25 -8.13
CA ARG A 88 -1.30 20.35 -8.92
C ARG A 88 -0.16 20.96 -8.12
N ARG A 89 -0.38 22.10 -7.45
CA ARG A 89 0.67 22.78 -6.68
C ARG A 89 1.15 21.94 -5.52
N VAL A 90 0.21 21.30 -4.78
CA VAL A 90 0.56 20.43 -3.66
C VAL A 90 1.31 19.20 -4.16
N TRP A 91 0.90 18.61 -5.29
CA TRP A 91 1.60 17.45 -5.87
C TRP A 91 3.03 17.78 -6.28
N LEU A 92 3.25 18.91 -6.95
CA LEU A 92 4.59 19.39 -7.33
C LEU A 92 5.45 19.72 -6.11
N ALA A 93 4.88 20.38 -5.08
CA ALA A 93 5.60 20.67 -3.84
C ALA A 93 5.98 19.36 -3.09
N SER A 94 5.07 18.38 -3.05
CA SER A 94 5.32 17.07 -2.44
C SER A 94 6.42 16.32 -3.16
N LEU A 95 6.40 16.33 -4.50
CA LEU A 95 7.44 15.71 -5.31
C LEU A 95 8.79 16.41 -5.15
N GLY A 96 8.81 17.75 -5.12
CA GLY A 96 10.01 18.54 -4.84
C GLY A 96 10.58 18.25 -3.45
N MET A 97 9.72 18.15 -2.42
CA MET A 97 10.13 17.80 -1.06
C MET A 97 10.68 16.37 -0.98
N PHE A 98 10.04 15.41 -1.67
CA PHE A 98 10.55 14.05 -1.77
C PHE A 98 11.94 13.99 -2.42
N MET A 99 12.11 14.68 -3.55
CA MET A 99 13.40 14.74 -4.27
C MET A 99 14.48 15.42 -3.42
N LEU A 100 14.16 16.51 -2.72
CA LEU A 100 15.08 17.20 -1.81
C LEU A 100 15.48 16.26 -0.66
N GLY A 101 14.52 15.59 -0.02
CA GLY A 101 14.78 14.60 1.02
C GLY A 101 15.64 13.44 0.51
N SER A 102 15.41 12.99 -0.73
CA SER A 102 16.22 11.95 -1.38
C SER A 102 17.66 12.41 -1.64
N LEU A 103 17.82 13.61 -2.20
CA LEU A 103 19.15 14.20 -2.42
C LEU A 103 19.93 14.31 -1.12
N LEU A 104 19.31 14.89 -0.08
CA LEU A 104 19.93 15.05 1.23
C LEU A 104 20.26 13.70 1.90
N SER A 105 19.39 12.69 1.74
CA SER A 105 19.64 11.32 2.23
C SER A 105 20.86 10.70 1.57
N GLY A 106 21.05 10.88 0.26
CA GLY A 106 22.26 10.45 -0.44
C GLY A 106 23.54 11.19 -0.03
N LEU A 107 23.40 12.42 0.48
CA LEU A 107 24.49 13.25 0.98
C LEU A 107 24.69 13.15 2.51
N ALA A 108 23.95 12.28 3.21
CA ALA A 108 24.01 12.17 4.65
C ALA A 108 25.41 11.84 5.16
N TRP A 109 25.82 12.55 6.22
CA TRP A 109 27.14 12.43 6.87
C TRP A 109 27.09 11.70 8.22
N SER A 110 25.88 11.41 8.73
CA SER A 110 25.66 10.66 9.97
C SER A 110 24.32 9.95 9.91
N VAL A 111 24.12 8.93 10.75
CA VAL A 111 22.83 8.24 10.85
C VAL A 111 21.72 9.19 11.29
N GLY A 112 22.01 10.16 12.18
CA GLY A 112 21.03 11.17 12.61
C GLY A 112 20.59 12.09 11.47
N SER A 113 21.53 12.56 10.63
CA SER A 113 21.19 13.36 9.45
C SER A 113 20.38 12.54 8.44
N LEU A 114 20.73 11.27 8.22
CA LEU A 114 19.99 10.38 7.35
C LEU A 114 18.54 10.18 7.84
N ILE A 115 18.35 9.92 9.13
CA ILE A 115 17.01 9.79 9.74
C ILE A 115 16.20 11.08 9.55
N ALA A 116 16.77 12.26 9.79
CA ALA A 116 16.09 13.54 9.60
C ALA A 116 15.69 13.78 8.14
N PHE A 117 16.55 13.47 7.19
CA PHE A 117 16.27 13.63 5.76
C PHE A 117 15.23 12.61 5.25
N ARG A 118 15.23 11.41 5.84
CA ARG A 118 14.18 10.41 5.58
C ARG A 118 12.81 10.85 6.08
N ALA A 119 12.73 11.57 7.22
CA ALA A 119 11.48 12.18 7.67
C ALA A 119 10.95 13.20 6.64
N LEU A 120 11.81 14.09 6.15
CA LEU A 120 11.46 15.06 5.11
C LEU A 120 10.97 14.36 3.82
N GLN A 121 11.69 13.32 3.39
CA GLN A 121 11.34 12.52 2.22
C GLN A 121 10.00 11.81 2.40
N GLY A 122 9.73 11.28 3.60
CA GLY A 122 8.46 10.65 3.95
C GLY A 122 7.27 11.61 3.90
N ILE A 123 7.43 12.85 4.38
CA ILE A 123 6.40 13.90 4.28
C ILE A 123 6.07 14.18 2.81
N GLY A 124 7.07 14.36 1.95
CA GLY A 124 6.84 14.54 0.51
C GLY A 124 6.14 13.33 -0.12
N GLY A 125 6.71 12.13 0.11
CA GLY A 125 6.21 10.87 -0.46
C GLY A 125 4.77 10.54 -0.10
N GLY A 126 4.37 10.80 1.15
CA GLY A 126 3.04 10.45 1.67
C GLY A 126 1.88 11.19 1.02
N MET A 127 2.14 12.34 0.40
CA MET A 127 1.10 13.11 -0.31
C MET A 127 0.98 12.74 -1.79
N ILE A 128 2.02 12.20 -2.43
CA ILE A 128 2.07 11.99 -3.89
C ILE A 128 0.96 11.06 -4.36
N MET A 129 0.84 9.90 -3.72
CA MET A 129 -0.13 8.86 -4.11
C MET A 129 -1.59 9.30 -3.91
N PRO A 130 -2.02 9.79 -2.73
CA PRO A 130 -3.40 10.23 -2.53
C PRO A 130 -3.80 11.38 -3.46
N LEU A 131 -2.90 12.36 -3.68
CA LEU A 131 -3.15 13.46 -4.60
C LEU A 131 -3.28 12.98 -6.05
N GLY A 132 -2.38 12.09 -6.47
CA GLY A 132 -2.44 11.50 -7.81
C GLY A 132 -3.75 10.77 -8.06
N GLN A 133 -4.18 9.96 -7.10
CA GLN A 133 -5.47 9.26 -7.16
C GLN A 133 -6.65 10.23 -7.18
N ALA A 134 -6.62 11.30 -6.38
CA ALA A 134 -7.67 12.32 -6.38
C ALA A 134 -7.73 13.08 -7.71
N ILE A 135 -6.59 13.44 -8.30
CA ILE A 135 -6.51 14.09 -9.62
C ILE A 135 -7.10 13.17 -10.69
N LEU A 136 -6.71 11.90 -10.69
CA LEU A 136 -7.21 10.92 -11.66
C LEU A 136 -8.70 10.63 -11.47
N ALA A 137 -9.17 10.52 -10.23
CA ALA A 137 -10.58 10.32 -9.94
C ALA A 137 -11.44 11.48 -10.45
N GLN A 138 -10.97 12.72 -10.27
CA GLN A 138 -11.64 13.91 -10.80
C GLN A 138 -11.63 13.97 -12.33
N ALA A 139 -10.51 13.62 -12.97
CA ALA A 139 -10.37 13.63 -14.43
C ALA A 139 -11.17 12.51 -15.13
N ALA A 140 -11.21 11.33 -14.53
CA ALA A 140 -11.90 10.15 -15.08
C ALA A 140 -13.42 10.26 -14.97
N GLY A 141 -13.91 10.83 -13.90
CA GLY A 141 -15.31 10.82 -13.51
C GLY A 141 -15.81 9.41 -13.08
N PRO A 142 -17.05 9.31 -12.55
CA PRO A 142 -17.55 8.08 -11.95
C PRO A 142 -17.59 6.86 -12.88
N GLN A 143 -17.75 7.09 -14.19
CA GLN A 143 -17.95 6.04 -15.19
C GLN A 143 -16.66 5.35 -15.65
N ARG A 144 -15.49 5.99 -15.47
CA ARG A 144 -14.19 5.52 -15.97
C ARG A 144 -13.16 5.27 -14.86
N ILE A 145 -13.55 5.54 -13.60
CA ILE A 145 -12.64 5.51 -12.45
C ILE A 145 -12.05 4.11 -12.20
N GLY A 146 -12.84 3.05 -12.37
CA GLY A 146 -12.38 1.67 -12.19
C GLY A 146 -11.24 1.32 -13.15
N ARG A 147 -11.37 1.69 -14.42
CA ARG A 147 -10.36 1.44 -15.46
C ARG A 147 -9.10 2.28 -15.26
N VAL A 148 -9.25 3.57 -14.90
CA VAL A 148 -8.12 4.46 -14.65
C VAL A 148 -7.32 4.00 -13.43
N MET A 149 -8.01 3.64 -12.34
CA MET A 149 -7.35 3.11 -11.14
C MET A 149 -6.64 1.78 -11.42
N SER A 150 -7.19 0.93 -12.29
CA SER A 150 -6.53 -0.33 -12.68
C SER A 150 -5.20 -0.09 -13.42
N ILE A 151 -5.12 0.91 -14.31
CA ILE A 151 -3.87 1.26 -15.00
C ILE A 151 -2.79 1.73 -14.00
N VAL A 152 -3.18 2.50 -12.99
CA VAL A 152 -2.26 2.97 -11.95
C VAL A 152 -1.83 1.83 -11.03
N GLY A 153 -2.73 0.88 -10.77
CA GLY A 153 -2.50 -0.20 -9.83
C GLY A 153 -1.45 -1.21 -10.27
N VAL A 154 -1.36 -1.53 -11.58
CA VAL A 154 -0.40 -2.51 -12.11
C VAL A 154 1.05 -2.14 -11.75
N PRO A 155 1.56 -0.96 -12.09
CA PRO A 155 2.92 -0.57 -11.72
C PRO A 155 3.15 -0.52 -10.20
N MET A 156 2.12 -0.15 -9.43
CA MET A 156 2.20 -0.10 -7.96
C MET A 156 2.39 -1.47 -7.32
N LEU A 157 1.77 -2.51 -7.86
CA LEU A 157 1.95 -3.89 -7.36
C LEU A 157 3.30 -4.48 -7.78
N LEU A 158 3.86 -4.04 -8.89
CA LEU A 158 5.15 -4.52 -9.38
C LEU A 158 6.34 -3.81 -8.69
N ALA A 159 6.18 -2.56 -8.29
CA ALA A 159 7.25 -1.75 -7.71
C ALA A 159 7.96 -2.41 -6.50
N PRO A 160 7.27 -3.04 -5.53
CA PRO A 160 7.92 -3.71 -4.41
C PRO A 160 8.83 -4.88 -4.82
N ILE A 161 8.54 -5.53 -5.94
CA ILE A 161 9.34 -6.64 -6.47
C ILE A 161 10.67 -6.12 -7.05
N PHE A 162 10.63 -4.98 -7.74
CA PHE A 162 11.82 -4.39 -8.34
C PHE A 162 12.73 -3.69 -7.33
N GLY A 163 12.18 -3.24 -6.18
CA GLY A 163 12.94 -2.52 -5.17
C GLY A 163 14.19 -3.26 -4.69
N PRO A 164 14.10 -4.50 -4.17
CA PRO A 164 15.26 -5.27 -3.76
C PRO A 164 16.26 -5.55 -4.88
N VAL A 165 15.78 -5.81 -6.10
CA VAL A 165 16.64 -6.08 -7.26
C VAL A 165 17.47 -4.85 -7.64
N ILE A 166 16.79 -3.70 -7.79
CA ILE A 166 17.46 -2.43 -8.13
C ILE A 166 18.36 -1.99 -6.97
N GLY A 167 17.88 -2.13 -5.73
CA GLY A 167 18.61 -1.75 -4.53
C GLY A 167 19.88 -2.55 -4.35
N GLY A 168 19.81 -3.88 -4.49
CA GLY A 168 20.98 -4.75 -4.43
C GLY A 168 22.01 -4.39 -5.51
N ALA A 169 21.57 -4.27 -6.76
CA ALA A 169 22.44 -3.89 -7.86
C ALA A 169 23.16 -2.55 -7.64
N LEU A 170 22.45 -1.54 -7.13
CA LEU A 170 23.03 -0.21 -6.86
C LEU A 170 24.02 -0.22 -5.68
N VAL A 171 23.72 -0.98 -4.62
CA VAL A 171 24.59 -1.11 -3.45
C VAL A 171 25.87 -1.85 -3.81
N ASP A 172 25.76 -2.94 -4.59
CA ASP A 172 26.88 -3.78 -4.97
C ASP A 172 27.77 -3.13 -6.04
N ALA A 173 27.16 -2.47 -7.05
CA ALA A 173 27.91 -1.90 -8.18
C ALA A 173 28.53 -0.53 -7.87
N ALA A 174 27.99 0.23 -6.90
CA ALA A 174 28.44 1.60 -6.68
C ALA A 174 28.53 1.95 -5.19
N SER A 175 27.42 2.35 -4.56
CA SER A 175 27.33 2.72 -3.16
C SER A 175 25.87 2.77 -2.72
N TRP A 176 25.61 2.58 -1.43
CA TRP A 176 24.26 2.76 -0.87
C TRP A 176 23.66 4.14 -1.14
N ARG A 177 24.47 5.16 -1.37
CA ARG A 177 23.99 6.52 -1.70
C ARG A 177 23.17 6.57 -2.98
N TRP A 178 23.47 5.71 -3.94
CA TRP A 178 22.77 5.65 -5.22
C TRP A 178 21.31 5.18 -5.10
N ILE A 179 20.96 4.45 -4.02
CA ILE A 179 19.54 4.11 -3.77
C ILE A 179 18.67 5.36 -3.59
N PHE A 180 19.26 6.48 -3.15
CA PHE A 180 18.58 7.76 -3.04
C PHE A 180 18.71 8.59 -4.32
N PHE A 181 19.89 8.62 -4.94
CA PHE A 181 20.10 9.41 -6.14
C PHE A 181 19.30 8.90 -7.35
N VAL A 182 18.96 7.62 -7.44
CA VAL A 182 18.11 7.05 -8.51
C VAL A 182 16.72 7.70 -8.57
N ASN A 183 16.24 8.24 -7.46
CA ASN A 183 14.96 8.95 -7.40
C ASN A 183 15.01 10.32 -8.11
N LEU A 184 16.19 10.95 -8.25
CA LEU A 184 16.31 12.30 -8.78
C LEU A 184 15.96 12.40 -10.26
N PRO A 185 16.54 11.58 -11.17
CA PRO A 185 16.18 11.66 -12.59
C PRO A 185 14.71 11.29 -12.84
N VAL A 186 14.18 10.28 -12.16
CA VAL A 186 12.78 9.87 -12.28
C VAL A 186 11.85 10.97 -11.74
N GLY A 187 12.19 11.54 -10.58
CA GLY A 187 11.46 12.65 -9.98
C GLY A 187 11.51 13.92 -10.83
N ALA A 188 12.65 14.28 -11.41
CA ALA A 188 12.77 15.41 -12.30
C ALA A 188 11.89 15.26 -13.55
N ALA A 189 11.88 14.08 -14.16
CA ALA A 189 10.99 13.76 -15.29
C ALA A 189 9.51 13.87 -14.89
N ALA A 190 9.13 13.27 -13.75
CA ALA A 190 7.77 13.35 -13.22
C ALA A 190 7.37 14.80 -12.91
N PHE A 191 8.29 15.60 -12.33
CA PHE A 191 8.06 17.02 -12.03
C PHE A 191 7.84 17.84 -13.29
N ALA A 192 8.71 17.68 -14.30
CA ALA A 192 8.61 18.40 -15.56
C ALA A 192 7.31 18.08 -16.32
N LEU A 193 6.95 16.78 -16.35
CA LEU A 193 5.69 16.34 -16.96
C LEU A 193 4.48 16.86 -16.20
N ALA A 194 4.47 16.76 -14.88
CA ALA A 194 3.39 17.26 -14.04
C ALA A 194 3.21 18.77 -14.15
N ALA A 195 4.32 19.52 -14.18
CA ALA A 195 4.28 20.97 -14.32
C ALA A 195 3.66 21.44 -15.65
N ARG A 196 3.69 20.60 -16.70
CA ARG A 196 3.12 20.90 -18.00
C ARG A 196 1.72 20.34 -18.20
N LEU A 197 1.44 19.17 -17.64
CA LEU A 197 0.29 18.34 -18.02
C LEU A 197 -0.81 18.29 -16.96
N LEU A 198 -0.48 18.47 -15.66
CA LEU A 198 -1.51 18.45 -14.62
C LEU A 198 -2.39 19.69 -14.70
N PRO A 199 -3.72 19.53 -14.69
CA PRO A 199 -4.64 20.66 -14.73
C PRO A 199 -4.57 21.49 -13.44
N GLU A 200 -4.68 22.81 -13.56
CA GLU A 200 -4.86 23.69 -12.41
C GLU A 200 -6.31 23.63 -11.93
N ALA A 201 -6.52 22.98 -10.78
CA ALA A 201 -7.80 23.07 -10.10
C ALA A 201 -7.94 24.39 -9.34
N LYS A 202 -9.13 25.01 -9.37
CA LYS A 202 -9.40 26.23 -8.61
C LYS A 202 -9.26 25.97 -7.11
N ALA A 203 -8.28 26.59 -6.48
CA ALA A 203 -8.05 26.50 -5.03
C ALA A 203 -9.17 27.22 -4.28
N ARG A 204 -9.66 26.62 -3.19
CA ARG A 204 -10.61 27.22 -2.26
C ARG A 204 -9.85 27.98 -1.18
N ARG A 205 -9.47 29.22 -1.44
CA ARG A 205 -8.58 30.03 -0.58
C ARG A 205 -9.04 30.21 0.88
N HIS A 206 -10.28 29.89 1.23
CA HIS A 206 -10.87 30.09 2.56
C HIS A 206 -10.96 28.82 3.42
N GLU A 207 -10.39 27.68 2.97
CA GLU A 207 -10.38 26.48 3.80
C GLU A 207 -9.39 26.63 4.96
N ARG A 208 -9.91 26.60 6.19
CA ARG A 208 -9.11 26.63 7.43
C ARG A 208 -8.63 25.22 7.77
N LEU A 209 -7.36 25.12 8.21
CA LEU A 209 -6.82 23.86 8.71
C LEU A 209 -7.46 23.52 10.06
N ASP A 210 -7.85 22.28 10.22
CA ASP A 210 -8.25 21.71 11.51
C ASP A 210 -7.00 21.46 12.36
N LEU A 211 -6.58 22.50 13.11
CA LEU A 211 -5.36 22.49 13.92
C LEU A 211 -5.42 21.49 15.07
N PHE A 212 -6.61 21.14 15.56
CA PHE A 212 -6.79 20.13 16.59
C PHE A 212 -6.92 18.72 16.01
N GLY A 213 -7.63 18.57 14.90
CA GLY A 213 -7.79 17.30 14.22
C GLY A 213 -6.48 16.77 13.63
N LEU A 214 -5.58 17.64 13.17
CA LEU A 214 -4.31 17.25 12.56
C LEU A 214 -3.42 16.44 13.53
N PRO A 215 -3.02 16.93 14.71
CA PRO A 215 -2.21 16.16 15.65
C PRO A 215 -2.92 14.90 16.16
N LEU A 216 -4.24 14.94 16.36
CA LEU A 216 -5.01 13.78 16.79
C LEU A 216 -4.97 12.65 15.76
N LEU A 217 -5.24 12.96 14.50
CA LEU A 217 -5.31 11.93 13.46
C LEU A 217 -3.93 11.52 12.99
N SER A 218 -3.06 12.47 12.63
CA SER A 218 -1.71 12.18 12.16
C SER A 218 -0.84 11.53 13.25
N GLY A 219 -0.87 12.05 14.47
CA GLY A 219 -0.19 11.47 15.62
C GLY A 219 -0.78 10.11 16.00
N GLY A 220 -2.10 9.97 15.93
CA GLY A 220 -2.80 8.71 16.18
C GLY A 220 -2.42 7.62 15.19
N ILE A 221 -2.42 7.92 13.87
CA ILE A 221 -1.99 6.97 12.84
C ILE A 221 -0.51 6.63 13.02
N ALA A 222 0.35 7.61 13.25
CA ALA A 222 1.79 7.38 13.44
C ALA A 222 2.06 6.47 14.65
N ALA A 223 1.47 6.77 15.81
CA ALA A 223 1.62 5.97 17.02
C ALA A 223 1.08 4.54 16.82
N PHE A 224 -0.07 4.40 16.19
CA PHE A 224 -0.68 3.11 15.91
C PHE A 224 0.18 2.27 14.95
N VAL A 225 0.62 2.86 13.84
CA VAL A 225 1.50 2.20 12.85
C VAL A 225 2.82 1.81 13.49
N TYR A 226 3.44 2.69 14.27
CA TYR A 226 4.67 2.42 15.01
C TYR A 226 4.49 1.25 15.99
N GLY A 227 3.45 1.32 16.83
CA GLY A 227 3.19 0.26 17.80
C GLY A 227 2.97 -1.10 17.15
N LEU A 228 2.21 -1.16 16.06
CA LEU A 228 2.01 -2.40 15.29
C LEU A 228 3.29 -2.90 14.62
N SER A 229 4.12 -2.00 14.09
CA SER A 229 5.43 -2.36 13.52
C SER A 229 6.34 -2.99 14.57
N GLU A 230 6.38 -2.44 15.79
CA GLU A 230 7.13 -2.99 16.91
C GLU A 230 6.57 -4.34 17.38
N VAL A 231 5.24 -4.50 17.44
CA VAL A 231 4.60 -5.81 17.73
C VAL A 231 5.03 -6.84 16.70
N GLY A 232 5.01 -6.49 15.40
CA GLY A 232 5.41 -7.41 14.33
C GLY A 232 6.89 -7.78 14.39
N SER A 233 7.78 -6.83 14.69
CA SER A 233 9.23 -7.06 14.76
C SER A 233 9.65 -7.87 15.99
N ARG A 234 9.03 -7.62 17.16
CA ARG A 234 9.33 -8.34 18.42
C ARG A 234 8.56 -9.65 18.54
N GLY A 235 7.45 -9.82 17.80
CA GLY A 235 6.55 -10.97 17.88
C GLY A 235 5.86 -11.15 19.23
N SER A 236 5.80 -10.07 20.01
CA SER A 236 5.18 -10.01 21.34
C SER A 236 4.21 -8.85 21.41
N VAL A 237 2.98 -9.16 21.85
CA VAL A 237 1.94 -8.16 22.11
C VAL A 237 2.04 -7.62 23.54
N GLY A 238 2.79 -8.30 24.42
CA GLY A 238 2.85 -8.01 25.85
C GLY A 238 3.84 -6.93 26.29
N ASP A 239 4.68 -6.44 25.37
CA ASP A 239 5.66 -5.40 25.68
C ASP A 239 4.98 -4.04 25.88
N ALA A 240 5.35 -3.34 26.94
CA ALA A 240 4.69 -2.09 27.34
C ALA A 240 4.77 -1.00 26.25
N VAL A 241 5.92 -0.83 25.59
CA VAL A 241 6.14 0.23 24.61
C VAL A 241 5.25 0.08 23.37
N PRO A 242 5.22 -1.08 22.67
CA PRO A 242 4.30 -1.29 21.55
C PRO A 242 2.83 -1.16 21.97
N LEU A 243 2.46 -1.73 23.13
CA LEU A 243 1.09 -1.70 23.62
C LEU A 243 0.62 -0.26 23.90
N VAL A 244 1.44 0.53 24.59
CA VAL A 244 1.15 1.95 24.85
C VAL A 244 1.02 2.73 23.54
N ALA A 245 1.87 2.46 22.54
CA ALA A 245 1.81 3.12 21.24
C ALA A 245 0.53 2.75 20.48
N VAL A 246 0.14 1.47 20.47
CA VAL A 246 -1.11 1.00 19.81
C VAL A 246 -2.33 1.59 20.51
N LEU A 247 -2.43 1.46 21.83
CA LEU A 247 -3.58 1.97 22.60
C LEU A 247 -3.65 3.50 22.56
N GLY A 248 -2.51 4.19 22.70
CA GLY A 248 -2.42 5.64 22.59
C GLY A 248 -2.81 6.13 21.19
N GLY A 249 -2.34 5.45 20.14
CA GLY A 249 -2.73 5.73 18.77
C GLY A 249 -4.22 5.54 18.54
N LEU A 250 -4.79 4.44 19.02
CA LEU A 250 -6.24 4.18 18.96
C LEU A 250 -7.05 5.22 19.72
N ALA A 251 -6.62 5.62 20.92
CA ALA A 251 -7.26 6.67 21.71
C ALA A 251 -7.25 8.01 20.96
N LEU A 252 -6.13 8.40 20.37
CA LEU A 252 -6.02 9.63 19.56
C LEU A 252 -6.94 9.60 18.33
N VAL A 253 -7.00 8.48 17.61
CA VAL A 253 -7.92 8.31 16.46
C VAL A 253 -9.37 8.38 16.93
N THR A 254 -9.72 7.75 18.04
CA THR A 254 -11.08 7.82 18.62
C THR A 254 -11.44 9.25 19.02
N LEU A 255 -10.51 9.97 19.65
CA LEU A 255 -10.67 11.36 20.00
C LEU A 255 -10.82 12.26 18.76
N PHE A 256 -10.07 11.95 17.69
CA PHE A 256 -10.25 12.60 16.38
C PHE A 256 -11.66 12.37 15.83
N VAL A 257 -12.18 11.15 15.85
CA VAL A 257 -13.55 10.84 15.38
C VAL A 257 -14.58 11.66 16.15
N TRP A 258 -14.46 11.71 17.48
CA TRP A 258 -15.33 12.52 18.32
C TRP A 258 -15.23 14.03 17.99
N HIS A 259 -14.02 14.56 17.82
CA HIS A 259 -13.77 15.94 17.39
C HIS A 259 -14.36 16.21 16.00
N ALA A 260 -14.13 15.34 15.03
CA ALA A 260 -14.59 15.48 13.65
C ALA A 260 -16.12 15.49 13.52
N LEU A 261 -16.84 14.72 14.36
CA LEU A 261 -18.30 14.74 14.40
C LEU A 261 -18.87 16.09 14.90
N ARG A 262 -18.10 16.83 15.70
CA ARG A 262 -18.51 18.13 16.27
C ARG A 262 -17.97 19.33 15.48
N THR A 263 -17.03 19.11 14.60
CA THR A 263 -16.38 20.17 13.80
C THR A 263 -17.09 20.32 12.47
N ALA A 264 -17.35 21.54 12.03
CA ALA A 264 -18.01 21.81 10.74
C ALA A 264 -17.15 21.42 9.54
N ARG A 265 -15.82 21.52 9.67
CA ARG A 265 -14.84 21.24 8.60
C ARG A 265 -13.67 20.44 9.14
N PRO A 266 -13.87 19.16 9.47
CA PRO A 266 -12.80 18.31 9.98
C PRO A 266 -11.78 17.99 8.87
N LEU A 267 -10.57 17.57 9.28
CA LEU A 267 -9.48 17.19 8.36
C LEU A 267 -9.91 16.05 7.43
N ILE A 268 -10.55 15.01 7.99
CA ILE A 268 -11.27 13.97 7.26
C ILE A 268 -12.73 14.00 7.70
N ASP A 269 -13.64 14.02 6.75
CA ASP A 269 -15.08 14.01 7.07
C ASP A 269 -15.54 12.58 7.40
N VAL A 270 -15.59 12.29 8.70
CA VAL A 270 -16.04 10.98 9.21
C VAL A 270 -17.52 10.70 8.92
N ARG A 271 -18.32 11.74 8.57
CA ARG A 271 -19.72 11.56 8.18
C ARG A 271 -19.87 10.79 6.86
N LEU A 272 -18.81 10.76 6.03
CA LEU A 272 -18.77 9.91 4.83
C LEU A 272 -18.97 8.42 5.14
N PHE A 273 -18.56 7.97 6.34
CA PHE A 273 -18.79 6.60 6.78
C PHE A 273 -20.26 6.32 7.16
N GLY A 274 -21.10 7.33 7.26
CA GLY A 274 -22.56 7.19 7.34
C GLY A 274 -23.21 6.83 6.00
N GLU A 275 -22.55 7.14 4.88
CA GLU A 275 -22.99 6.76 3.55
C GLU A 275 -22.67 5.27 3.31
N ARG A 276 -23.71 4.45 3.11
CA ARG A 276 -23.57 2.98 2.96
C ARG A 276 -22.54 2.57 1.88
N GLY A 277 -22.52 3.30 0.77
CA GLY A 277 -21.58 3.04 -0.33
C GLY A 277 -20.13 3.23 0.10
N PHE A 278 -19.82 4.36 0.74
CA PHE A 278 -18.48 4.66 1.24
C PHE A 278 -18.07 3.73 2.38
N ALA A 279 -18.94 3.50 3.35
CA ALA A 279 -18.66 2.64 4.50
C ALA A 279 -18.32 1.19 4.08
N THR A 280 -19.12 0.61 3.17
CA THR A 280 -18.86 -0.76 2.67
C THR A 280 -17.59 -0.85 1.85
N ALA A 281 -17.31 0.16 1.03
CA ALA A 281 -16.05 0.22 0.27
C ALA A 281 -14.83 0.40 1.21
N ALA A 282 -14.93 1.26 2.24
CA ALA A 282 -13.89 1.46 3.24
C ALA A 282 -13.62 0.17 4.05
N ALA A 283 -14.68 -0.52 4.49
CA ALA A 283 -14.56 -1.81 5.18
C ALA A 283 -13.95 -2.89 4.27
N THR A 284 -14.35 -2.93 3.00
CA THR A 284 -13.75 -3.84 2.01
C THR A 284 -12.27 -3.56 1.83
N ASN A 285 -11.88 -2.28 1.65
CA ASN A 285 -10.47 -1.89 1.52
C ASN A 285 -9.65 -2.20 2.78
N LEU A 286 -10.24 -2.05 3.98
CA LEU A 286 -9.60 -2.42 5.23
C LEU A 286 -9.31 -3.93 5.28
N MET A 287 -10.31 -4.77 5.04
CA MET A 287 -10.17 -6.23 5.12
C MET A 287 -9.21 -6.77 4.05
N LEU A 288 -9.38 -6.31 2.79
CA LEU A 288 -8.47 -6.65 1.70
C LEU A 288 -7.04 -6.17 1.99
N GLY A 289 -6.89 -4.97 2.54
CA GLY A 289 -5.59 -4.43 2.92
C GLY A 289 -4.90 -5.27 3.99
N ILE A 290 -5.61 -5.69 5.04
CA ILE A 290 -5.07 -6.57 6.09
C ILE A 290 -4.59 -7.89 5.47
N ALA A 291 -5.41 -8.55 4.67
CA ALA A 291 -5.05 -9.81 4.02
C ALA A 291 -3.86 -9.63 3.05
N LEU A 292 -3.91 -8.63 2.17
CA LEU A 292 -2.89 -8.37 1.17
C LEU A 292 -1.52 -8.06 1.77
N PHE A 293 -1.45 -7.05 2.64
CA PHE A 293 -0.16 -6.60 3.19
C PHE A 293 0.46 -7.64 4.12
N GLY A 294 -0.38 -8.44 4.81
CA GLY A 294 0.09 -9.59 5.56
C GLY A 294 0.73 -10.64 4.65
N MET A 295 0.08 -10.97 3.53
CA MET A 295 0.61 -11.91 2.52
C MET A 295 1.89 -11.39 1.84
N LEU A 296 2.00 -10.07 1.59
CA LEU A 296 3.19 -9.46 1.01
C LEU A 296 4.46 -9.63 1.87
N ILE A 297 4.31 -9.86 3.18
CA ILE A 297 5.43 -10.21 4.06
C ILE A 297 5.58 -11.72 4.18
N LEU A 298 4.48 -12.45 4.32
CA LEU A 298 4.48 -13.88 4.59
C LEU A 298 5.08 -14.68 3.44
N LEU A 299 4.72 -14.37 2.20
CA LEU A 299 5.19 -15.09 1.01
C LEU A 299 6.71 -14.98 0.79
N PRO A 300 7.33 -13.79 0.80
CA PRO A 300 8.79 -13.70 0.69
C PRO A 300 9.53 -14.40 1.84
N LEU A 301 9.01 -14.30 3.06
CA LEU A 301 9.60 -14.98 4.22
C LEU A 301 9.55 -16.50 4.07
N TYR A 302 8.49 -17.07 3.53
CA TYR A 302 8.41 -18.50 3.24
C TYR A 302 9.52 -18.92 2.26
N PHE A 303 9.69 -18.20 1.15
CA PHE A 303 10.73 -18.52 0.18
C PHE A 303 12.15 -18.39 0.76
N GLN A 304 12.40 -17.36 1.56
CA GLN A 304 13.72 -17.12 2.15
C GLN A 304 14.02 -18.07 3.32
N ILE A 305 13.07 -18.27 4.22
CA ILE A 305 13.29 -19.02 5.47
C ILE A 305 13.17 -20.53 5.24
N VAL A 306 12.14 -20.98 4.52
CA VAL A 306 11.87 -22.41 4.33
C VAL A 306 12.63 -22.97 3.11
N ARG A 307 12.65 -22.19 2.01
CA ARG A 307 13.26 -22.65 0.76
C ARG A 307 14.73 -22.21 0.61
N GLY A 308 15.24 -21.36 1.51
CA GLY A 308 16.60 -20.84 1.46
C GLY A 308 16.88 -19.95 0.24
N ALA A 309 15.82 -19.43 -0.42
CA ALA A 309 15.96 -18.60 -1.61
C ALA A 309 16.64 -17.26 -1.28
N SER A 310 17.54 -16.83 -2.14
CA SER A 310 18.11 -15.48 -2.07
C SER A 310 17.05 -14.41 -2.32
N PRO A 311 17.29 -13.16 -1.93
CA PRO A 311 16.34 -12.06 -2.20
C PRO A 311 15.98 -11.92 -3.68
N LEU A 312 16.95 -12.12 -4.59
CA LEU A 312 16.73 -12.07 -6.04
C LEU A 312 15.84 -13.23 -6.50
N GLU A 313 16.15 -14.46 -6.08
CA GLU A 313 15.35 -15.65 -6.39
C GLU A 313 13.92 -15.50 -5.84
N THR A 314 13.77 -14.99 -4.60
CA THR A 314 12.46 -14.69 -4.02
C THR A 314 11.66 -13.72 -4.89
N GLY A 315 12.29 -12.65 -5.38
CA GLY A 315 11.67 -11.71 -6.31
C GLY A 315 11.19 -12.39 -7.59
N LEU A 316 12.01 -13.24 -8.18
CA LEU A 316 11.68 -14.00 -9.40
C LEU A 316 10.54 -15.00 -9.16
N LEU A 317 10.55 -15.70 -8.02
CA LEU A 317 9.47 -16.60 -7.61
C LEU A 317 8.14 -15.90 -7.41
N MET A 318 8.15 -14.62 -7.08
CA MET A 318 6.91 -13.81 -6.93
C MET A 318 6.40 -13.19 -8.24
N VAL A 319 7.13 -13.29 -9.35
CA VAL A 319 6.70 -12.78 -10.67
C VAL A 319 5.31 -13.28 -11.09
N PRO A 320 4.94 -14.57 -10.90
CA PRO A 320 3.60 -15.05 -11.25
C PRO A 320 2.47 -14.27 -10.56
N GLN A 321 2.63 -13.85 -9.31
CA GLN A 321 1.66 -13.01 -8.61
C GLN A 321 1.49 -11.64 -9.29
N GLY A 322 2.60 -11.01 -9.65
CA GLY A 322 2.61 -9.74 -10.38
C GLY A 322 1.93 -9.86 -11.75
N LEU A 323 2.23 -10.92 -12.49
CA LEU A 323 1.61 -11.20 -13.80
C LEU A 323 0.10 -11.42 -13.67
N GLY A 324 -0.33 -12.22 -12.70
CA GLY A 324 -1.76 -12.44 -12.43
C GLY A 324 -2.49 -11.12 -12.16
N ALA A 325 -1.92 -10.27 -11.31
CA ALA A 325 -2.49 -8.95 -11.01
C ALA A 325 -2.52 -8.03 -12.24
N ALA A 326 -1.44 -7.99 -13.02
CA ALA A 326 -1.33 -7.16 -14.22
C ALA A 326 -2.36 -7.55 -15.29
N LEU A 327 -2.65 -8.85 -15.44
CA LEU A 327 -3.67 -9.35 -16.37
C LEU A 327 -5.09 -9.10 -15.86
N ALA A 328 -5.34 -9.31 -14.56
CA ALA A 328 -6.68 -9.16 -13.99
C ALA A 328 -7.13 -7.70 -13.88
N MET A 329 -6.23 -6.77 -13.53
CA MET A 329 -6.60 -5.38 -13.27
C MET A 329 -7.34 -4.68 -14.41
N PRO A 330 -6.88 -4.69 -15.67
CA PRO A 330 -7.57 -4.03 -16.77
C PRO A 330 -8.95 -4.68 -17.05
N VAL A 331 -9.01 -6.01 -16.98
CA VAL A 331 -10.23 -6.78 -17.19
C VAL A 331 -11.24 -6.47 -16.10
N ALA A 332 -10.83 -6.52 -14.84
CA ALA A 332 -11.67 -6.24 -13.70
C ALA A 332 -12.14 -4.78 -13.67
N GLY A 333 -11.26 -3.82 -14.03
CA GLY A 333 -11.64 -2.43 -14.19
C GLY A 333 -12.74 -2.24 -15.23
N ALA A 334 -12.55 -2.80 -16.42
CA ALA A 334 -13.55 -2.75 -17.49
C ALA A 334 -14.86 -3.47 -17.14
N LEU A 335 -14.77 -4.59 -16.41
CA LEU A 335 -15.94 -5.33 -15.96
C LEU A 335 -16.67 -4.56 -14.86
N THR A 336 -15.96 -3.91 -13.96
CA THR A 336 -16.54 -3.06 -12.90
C THR A 336 -17.36 -1.91 -13.50
N ASP A 337 -16.87 -1.29 -14.56
CA ASP A 337 -17.61 -0.25 -15.29
C ASP A 337 -18.92 -0.78 -15.90
N LYS A 338 -18.98 -2.08 -16.24
CA LYS A 338 -20.15 -2.72 -16.85
C LYS A 338 -21.15 -3.27 -15.83
N VAL A 339 -20.67 -4.07 -14.87
CA VAL A 339 -21.54 -4.84 -13.95
C VAL A 339 -21.47 -4.35 -12.49
N GLY A 340 -20.58 -3.40 -12.18
CA GLY A 340 -20.40 -2.84 -10.85
C GLY A 340 -19.41 -3.62 -9.98
N ALA A 341 -18.84 -2.94 -8.96
CA ALA A 341 -17.84 -3.50 -8.03
C ALA A 341 -18.40 -4.68 -7.22
N ARG A 342 -19.71 -4.66 -6.90
CA ARG A 342 -20.37 -5.72 -6.12
C ARG A 342 -20.31 -7.10 -6.77
N ALA A 343 -20.21 -7.19 -8.09
CA ALA A 343 -20.08 -8.47 -8.79
C ALA A 343 -18.59 -8.86 -8.93
N VAL A 344 -17.73 -7.90 -9.23
CA VAL A 344 -16.32 -8.14 -9.57
C VAL A 344 -15.49 -8.43 -8.34
N VAL A 345 -15.63 -7.63 -7.25
CA VAL A 345 -14.78 -7.75 -6.06
C VAL A 345 -14.95 -9.09 -5.36
N PRO A 346 -16.17 -9.59 -5.06
CA PRO A 346 -16.31 -10.91 -4.44
C PRO A 346 -15.76 -12.04 -5.31
N ALA A 347 -15.95 -11.98 -6.65
CA ALA A 347 -15.38 -12.97 -7.56
C ALA A 347 -13.85 -12.97 -7.50
N GLY A 348 -13.22 -11.79 -7.47
CA GLY A 348 -11.78 -11.65 -7.28
C GLY A 348 -11.30 -12.19 -5.95
N VAL A 349 -12.03 -11.93 -4.84
CA VAL A 349 -11.71 -12.51 -3.52
C VAL A 349 -11.76 -14.03 -3.56
N LEU A 350 -12.76 -14.64 -4.21
CA LEU A 350 -12.85 -16.09 -4.34
C LEU A 350 -11.67 -16.69 -5.11
N VAL A 351 -11.22 -16.02 -6.17
CA VAL A 351 -10.01 -16.44 -6.91
C VAL A 351 -8.76 -16.35 -6.02
N ALA A 352 -8.61 -15.27 -5.22
CA ALA A 352 -7.52 -15.17 -4.25
C ALA A 352 -7.59 -16.27 -3.20
N VAL A 353 -8.79 -16.60 -2.68
CA VAL A 353 -9.02 -17.69 -1.73
C VAL A 353 -8.50 -19.01 -2.26
N VAL A 354 -8.75 -19.36 -3.53
CA VAL A 354 -8.23 -20.59 -4.16
C VAL A 354 -6.70 -20.62 -4.10
N GLY A 355 -6.03 -19.52 -4.44
CA GLY A 355 -4.58 -19.43 -4.37
C GLY A 355 -4.04 -19.53 -2.94
N VAL A 356 -4.72 -18.90 -1.95
CA VAL A 356 -4.31 -18.96 -0.53
C VAL A 356 -4.52 -20.36 0.04
N ILE A 357 -5.59 -21.09 -0.34
CA ILE A 357 -5.81 -22.50 0.07
C ILE A 357 -4.60 -23.34 -0.33
N ALA A 358 -4.05 -23.17 -1.52
CA ALA A 358 -2.87 -23.91 -1.94
C ALA A 358 -1.67 -23.69 -0.98
N TYR A 359 -1.50 -22.47 -0.47
CA TYR A 359 -0.44 -22.15 0.49
C TYR A 359 -0.72 -22.70 1.91
N THR A 360 -1.96 -23.02 2.27
CA THR A 360 -2.22 -23.67 3.57
C THR A 360 -1.67 -25.12 3.63
N GLN A 361 -1.41 -25.73 2.47
CA GLN A 361 -0.89 -27.10 2.34
C GLN A 361 0.60 -27.11 1.94
N VAL A 362 1.30 -25.99 2.14
CA VAL A 362 2.69 -25.84 1.70
C VAL A 362 3.64 -26.70 2.53
N ALA A 363 4.57 -27.37 1.84
CA ALA A 363 5.66 -28.14 2.43
C ALA A 363 7.02 -27.59 1.95
N ALA A 364 8.12 -27.97 2.59
CA ALA A 364 9.46 -27.51 2.23
C ALA A 364 9.86 -27.91 0.80
N ASP A 365 9.35 -29.03 0.32
CA ASP A 365 9.61 -29.62 -1.00
C ASP A 365 8.51 -29.37 -2.03
N SER A 366 7.51 -28.54 -1.72
CA SER A 366 6.40 -28.24 -2.63
C SER A 366 6.90 -27.84 -4.02
N PRO A 367 6.36 -28.42 -5.13
CA PRO A 367 6.84 -28.15 -6.47
C PRO A 367 6.72 -26.67 -6.84
N SER A 368 7.74 -26.11 -7.51
CA SER A 368 7.76 -24.69 -7.85
C SER A 368 6.61 -24.28 -8.79
N TRP A 369 6.17 -25.17 -9.68
CA TRP A 369 5.02 -24.91 -10.56
C TRP A 369 3.70 -24.78 -9.77
N TYR A 370 3.54 -25.56 -8.69
CA TYR A 370 2.38 -25.49 -7.81
C TYR A 370 2.34 -24.14 -7.07
N LEU A 371 3.46 -23.72 -6.49
CA LEU A 371 3.60 -22.43 -5.83
C LEU A 371 3.40 -21.27 -6.79
N ALA A 372 3.94 -21.36 -8.01
CA ALA A 372 3.76 -20.34 -9.04
C ALA A 372 2.30 -20.23 -9.51
N GLY A 373 1.60 -21.36 -9.68
CA GLY A 373 0.18 -21.38 -10.01
C GLY A 373 -0.68 -20.76 -8.92
N ALA A 374 -0.39 -21.07 -7.65
CA ALA A 374 -1.05 -20.48 -6.50
C ALA A 374 -0.80 -18.96 -6.40
N LEU A 375 0.43 -18.51 -6.60
CA LEU A 375 0.78 -17.07 -6.65
C LEU A 375 0.06 -16.36 -7.79
N PHE A 376 -0.01 -16.98 -8.96
CA PHE A 376 -0.74 -16.43 -10.10
C PHE A 376 -2.23 -16.25 -9.78
N ALA A 377 -2.87 -17.24 -9.15
CA ALA A 377 -4.26 -17.15 -8.69
C ALA A 377 -4.46 -16.05 -7.64
N ILE A 378 -3.56 -15.94 -6.65
CA ILE A 378 -3.55 -14.83 -5.68
C ILE A 378 -3.45 -13.49 -6.42
N GLY A 379 -2.53 -13.39 -7.39
CA GLY A 379 -2.37 -12.19 -8.21
C GLY A 379 -3.62 -11.81 -8.98
N LEU A 380 -4.25 -12.76 -9.67
CA LEU A 380 -5.52 -12.56 -10.38
C LEU A 380 -6.60 -12.01 -9.43
N GLY A 381 -6.73 -12.63 -8.25
CA GLY A 381 -7.69 -12.20 -7.24
C GLY A 381 -7.41 -10.76 -6.74
N LEU A 382 -6.17 -10.44 -6.43
CA LEU A 382 -5.76 -9.10 -5.99
C LEU A 382 -6.01 -8.04 -7.06
N GLY A 383 -5.66 -8.32 -8.31
CA GLY A 383 -5.92 -7.44 -9.43
C GLY A 383 -7.40 -7.16 -9.64
N ALA A 384 -8.25 -8.17 -9.40
CA ALA A 384 -9.69 -8.05 -9.53
C ALA A 384 -10.37 -7.37 -8.31
N THR A 385 -9.67 -7.15 -7.19
CA THR A 385 -10.29 -6.65 -5.95
C THR A 385 -9.88 -5.23 -5.59
N ILE A 386 -8.58 -4.91 -5.57
CA ILE A 386 -8.05 -3.68 -4.97
C ILE A 386 -8.59 -2.44 -5.68
N MET A 387 -8.38 -2.34 -6.99
CA MET A 387 -8.75 -1.15 -7.73
C MET A 387 -10.27 -0.99 -7.89
N PRO A 388 -11.06 -2.05 -8.18
CA PRO A 388 -12.50 -1.95 -8.15
C PRO A 388 -13.10 -1.55 -6.81
N SER A 389 -12.56 -2.04 -5.68
CA SER A 389 -13.04 -1.66 -4.35
C SER A 389 -12.71 -0.21 -4.01
N MET A 390 -11.54 0.30 -4.43
CA MET A 390 -11.22 1.71 -4.32
C MET A 390 -12.16 2.57 -5.17
N GLY A 391 -12.40 2.18 -6.42
CA GLY A 391 -13.35 2.86 -7.30
C GLY A 391 -14.75 2.95 -6.71
N ALA A 392 -15.20 1.89 -6.04
CA ALA A 392 -16.51 1.86 -5.37
C ALA A 392 -16.64 2.91 -4.26
N ALA A 393 -15.55 3.26 -3.58
CA ALA A 393 -15.55 4.29 -2.54
C ALA A 393 -15.86 5.70 -3.08
N TYR A 394 -15.66 5.93 -4.37
CA TYR A 394 -15.96 7.23 -5.00
C TYR A 394 -17.36 7.29 -5.59
N THR A 395 -18.08 6.17 -5.61
CA THR A 395 -19.45 6.10 -6.18
C THR A 395 -20.40 6.91 -5.30
N GLY A 396 -21.12 7.86 -5.92
CA GLY A 396 -22.07 8.73 -5.23
C GLY A 396 -21.45 9.97 -4.56
N LEU A 397 -20.13 10.13 -4.58
CA LEU A 397 -19.46 11.30 -4.04
C LEU A 397 -19.45 12.45 -5.07
N THR A 398 -19.58 13.68 -4.56
CA THR A 398 -19.37 14.89 -5.36
C THR A 398 -17.88 15.13 -5.62
N HIS A 399 -17.55 15.85 -6.68
CA HIS A 399 -16.15 16.25 -6.97
C HIS A 399 -15.47 16.95 -5.79
N ALA A 400 -16.24 17.69 -4.98
CA ALA A 400 -15.75 18.39 -3.80
C ALA A 400 -15.34 17.47 -2.66
N GLN A 401 -15.96 16.29 -2.55
CA GLN A 401 -15.69 15.30 -1.50
C GLN A 401 -14.53 14.36 -1.85
N MET A 402 -14.21 14.19 -3.14
CA MET A 402 -13.19 13.24 -3.62
C MET A 402 -11.83 13.38 -2.93
N PRO A 403 -11.22 14.58 -2.72
CA PRO A 403 -9.91 14.66 -2.09
C PRO A 403 -9.89 14.15 -0.65
N ARG A 404 -10.93 14.47 0.15
CA ARG A 404 -11.05 14.01 1.55
C ARG A 404 -11.35 12.52 1.63
N ALA A 405 -12.19 12.01 0.74
CA ALA A 405 -12.48 10.57 0.63
C ALA A 405 -11.24 9.78 0.24
N THR A 406 -10.43 10.29 -0.70
CA THR A 406 -9.16 9.66 -1.08
C THR A 406 -8.18 9.62 0.09
N SER A 407 -8.05 10.71 0.84
CA SER A 407 -7.21 10.75 2.05
C SER A 407 -7.68 9.74 3.09
N ALA A 408 -9.00 9.61 3.30
CA ALA A 408 -9.58 8.64 4.23
C ALA A 408 -9.27 7.19 3.82
N ILE A 409 -9.48 6.83 2.55
CA ILE A 409 -9.19 5.47 2.03
C ILE A 409 -7.69 5.15 2.13
N ASN A 410 -6.81 6.09 1.80
CA ASN A 410 -5.37 5.88 1.94
C ASN A 410 -4.92 5.74 3.39
N ALA A 411 -5.53 6.49 4.32
CA ALA A 411 -5.29 6.33 5.76
C ALA A 411 -5.72 4.92 6.23
N ILE A 412 -6.89 4.46 5.81
CA ILE A 412 -7.39 3.10 6.09
C ILE A 412 -6.43 2.04 5.54
N GLN A 413 -5.93 2.21 4.32
CA GLN A 413 -4.98 1.26 3.73
C GLN A 413 -3.66 1.20 4.51
N ARG A 414 -3.17 2.31 5.08
CA ARG A 414 -1.98 2.31 5.94
C ARG A 414 -2.22 1.57 7.25
N ILE A 415 -3.35 1.81 7.88
CA ILE A 415 -3.78 1.09 9.09
C ILE A 415 -3.91 -0.41 8.77
N ALA A 416 -4.59 -0.76 7.68
CA ALA A 416 -4.75 -2.13 7.23
C ALA A 416 -3.41 -2.82 6.97
N GLY A 417 -2.48 -2.13 6.31
CA GLY A 417 -1.13 -2.64 6.06
C GLY A 417 -0.40 -2.99 7.35
N SER A 418 -0.37 -2.06 8.30
CA SER A 418 0.28 -2.28 9.59
C SER A 418 -0.37 -3.39 10.41
N LEU A 419 -1.72 -3.45 10.41
CA LEU A 419 -2.46 -4.54 11.07
C LEU A 419 -2.15 -5.89 10.44
N GLY A 420 -2.20 -6.00 9.12
CA GLY A 420 -1.97 -7.26 8.40
C GLY A 420 -0.57 -7.80 8.63
N THR A 421 0.43 -6.95 8.50
CA THR A 421 1.84 -7.32 8.72
C THR A 421 2.10 -7.74 10.16
N ALA A 422 1.63 -6.97 11.14
CA ALA A 422 1.81 -7.27 12.56
C ALA A 422 1.07 -8.55 12.97
N LEU A 423 -0.18 -8.71 12.54
CA LEU A 423 -1.00 -9.86 12.88
C LEU A 423 -0.37 -11.16 12.36
N LEU A 424 -0.03 -11.22 11.06
CA LEU A 424 0.56 -12.43 10.49
C LEU A 424 1.98 -12.69 11.00
N ALA A 425 2.78 -11.66 11.32
CA ALA A 425 4.08 -11.84 11.95
C ALA A 425 3.97 -12.47 13.33
N VAL A 426 3.01 -12.02 14.17
CA VAL A 426 2.76 -12.60 15.50
C VAL A 426 2.24 -14.02 15.40
N VAL A 427 1.29 -14.29 14.48
CA VAL A 427 0.77 -15.64 14.26
C VAL A 427 1.89 -16.57 13.81
N LEU A 428 2.71 -16.16 12.83
CA LEU A 428 3.85 -16.95 12.36
C LEU A 428 4.83 -17.25 13.50
N GLN A 429 5.17 -16.25 14.30
CA GLN A 429 6.12 -16.44 15.40
C GLN A 429 5.58 -17.38 16.47
N ARG A 430 4.27 -17.32 16.78
CA ARG A 430 3.61 -18.29 17.68
C ARG A 430 3.58 -19.68 17.07
N ALA A 431 3.30 -19.81 15.78
CA ALA A 431 3.30 -21.10 15.09
C ALA A 431 4.70 -21.73 15.09
N ILE A 432 5.76 -20.93 14.81
CA ILE A 432 7.16 -21.39 14.88
C ILE A 432 7.49 -21.90 16.30
N ARG A 433 7.11 -21.16 17.34
CA ARG A 433 7.34 -21.60 18.74
C ARG A 433 6.56 -22.85 19.10
N GLY A 434 5.38 -23.08 18.51
CA GLY A 434 4.60 -24.29 18.68
C GLY A 434 5.28 -25.52 18.08
N GLU A 435 5.83 -25.39 16.86
CA GLU A 435 6.53 -26.47 16.16
C GLU A 435 7.96 -26.68 16.68
N LEU A 436 8.62 -25.62 17.14
CA LEU A 436 10.00 -25.59 17.61
C LEU A 436 10.10 -24.95 19.00
N PRO A 437 9.68 -25.64 20.09
CA PRO A 437 9.58 -25.05 21.44
C PRO A 437 10.92 -24.56 22.02
N ARG A 438 12.04 -25.11 21.53
CA ARG A 438 13.39 -24.70 21.94
C ARG A 438 13.90 -23.46 21.22
N PHE A 439 13.18 -22.99 20.21
CA PHE A 439 13.54 -21.80 19.45
C PHE A 439 13.01 -20.53 20.12
N HIS A 440 13.91 -19.72 20.67
CA HIS A 440 13.58 -18.46 21.33
C HIS A 440 13.96 -17.24 20.47
N GLY A 441 14.36 -17.46 19.23
CA GLY A 441 14.77 -16.40 18.28
C GLY A 441 13.58 -15.70 17.61
N GLY A 442 13.87 -14.53 16.98
CA GLY A 442 12.95 -13.84 16.11
C GLY A 442 12.95 -14.40 14.68
N LEU A 443 12.04 -13.89 13.83
CA LEU A 443 11.91 -14.33 12.43
C LEU A 443 13.23 -14.27 11.64
N ALA A 444 14.08 -13.27 11.91
CA ALA A 444 15.40 -13.15 11.28
C ALA A 444 16.35 -14.32 11.60
N GLN A 445 16.17 -14.98 12.75
CA GLN A 445 16.99 -16.12 13.19
C GLN A 445 16.43 -17.47 12.73
N ALA A 446 15.17 -17.49 12.27
CA ALA A 446 14.53 -18.72 11.82
C ALA A 446 15.21 -19.30 10.56
N GLY A 447 15.67 -18.44 9.64
CA GLY A 447 16.45 -18.86 8.47
C GLY A 447 17.82 -19.47 8.84
N ALA A 448 18.48 -18.91 9.86
CA ALA A 448 19.73 -19.49 10.37
C ALA A 448 19.53 -20.85 11.05
N LEU A 449 18.35 -21.09 11.64
CA LEU A 449 17.98 -22.38 12.21
C LEU A 449 17.81 -23.43 11.10
N ALA A 450 17.14 -23.11 10.00
CA ALA A 450 16.98 -24.00 8.86
C ALA A 450 18.35 -24.42 8.26
N ALA A 451 19.33 -23.52 8.25
CA ALA A 451 20.68 -23.81 7.81
C ALA A 451 21.47 -24.71 8.78
N ARG A 452 21.15 -24.67 10.09
CA ARG A 452 21.82 -25.48 11.13
C ARG A 452 21.25 -26.86 11.31
N ASP A 453 19.95 -27.03 11.05
CA ASP A 453 19.23 -28.31 11.12
C ASP A 453 18.42 -28.53 9.84
N PRO A 454 19.12 -28.91 8.73
CA PRO A 454 18.49 -29.04 7.41
C PRO A 454 17.52 -30.23 7.32
N GLU A 455 17.60 -31.21 8.25
CA GLU A 455 16.73 -32.39 8.22
C GLU A 455 15.36 -32.12 8.84
N HIS A 456 15.27 -31.35 9.94
CA HIS A 456 14.02 -31.20 10.71
C HIS A 456 13.44 -29.80 10.64
N ALA A 457 14.28 -28.74 10.66
CA ALA A 457 13.80 -27.37 10.74
C ALA A 457 12.99 -26.91 9.52
N PRO A 458 13.31 -27.25 8.25
CA PRO A 458 12.50 -26.82 7.11
C PRO A 458 11.07 -27.36 7.13
N ALA A 459 10.87 -28.61 7.55
CA ALA A 459 9.53 -29.20 7.63
C ALA A 459 8.69 -28.55 8.75
N ALA A 460 9.28 -28.35 9.93
CA ALA A 460 8.62 -27.67 11.05
C ALA A 460 8.29 -26.21 10.72
N LEU A 461 9.20 -25.50 10.05
CA LEU A 461 8.97 -24.14 9.58
C LEU A 461 7.87 -24.10 8.52
N ALA A 462 7.85 -25.03 7.55
CA ALA A 462 6.80 -25.12 6.55
C ALA A 462 5.42 -25.33 7.19
N SER A 463 5.31 -26.19 8.23
CA SER A 463 4.09 -26.40 9.02
C SER A 463 3.62 -25.10 9.70
N ALA A 464 4.56 -24.35 10.32
CA ALA A 464 4.26 -23.05 10.94
C ALA A 464 3.76 -22.02 9.92
N PHE A 465 4.34 -21.98 8.72
CA PHE A 465 3.85 -21.16 7.62
C PHE A 465 2.47 -21.62 7.15
N GLY A 466 2.23 -22.92 6.97
CA GLY A 466 0.93 -23.48 6.62
C GLY A 466 -0.16 -23.05 7.61
N THR A 467 0.11 -23.16 8.92
CA THR A 467 -0.77 -22.66 9.99
C THR A 467 -1.05 -21.17 9.84
N THR A 468 -0.04 -20.37 9.52
CA THR A 468 -0.19 -18.92 9.33
C THR A 468 -0.99 -18.59 8.08
N PHE A 469 -0.85 -19.37 7.01
CA PHE A 469 -1.66 -19.23 5.80
C PHE A 469 -3.15 -19.55 6.04
N TRP A 470 -3.50 -20.43 6.99
CA TRP A 470 -4.89 -20.62 7.43
C TRP A 470 -5.49 -19.33 8.03
N PHE A 471 -4.72 -18.59 8.82
CA PHE A 471 -5.16 -17.27 9.31
C PHE A 471 -5.30 -16.25 8.18
N ALA A 472 -4.35 -16.22 7.24
CA ALA A 472 -4.44 -15.36 6.05
C ALA A 472 -5.66 -15.70 5.19
N LEU A 473 -5.98 -16.98 5.05
CA LEU A 473 -7.19 -17.47 4.39
C LEU A 473 -8.45 -16.96 5.09
N GLY A 474 -8.51 -17.07 6.42
CA GLY A 474 -9.62 -16.56 7.22
C GLY A 474 -9.85 -15.06 7.00
N LEU A 475 -8.77 -14.26 6.99
CA LEU A 475 -8.84 -12.83 6.71
C LEU A 475 -9.31 -12.53 5.28
N THR A 476 -8.83 -13.31 4.29
CA THR A 476 -9.23 -13.17 2.90
C THR A 476 -10.71 -13.51 2.71
N VAL A 477 -11.19 -14.58 3.33
CA VAL A 477 -12.61 -14.96 3.33
C VAL A 477 -13.46 -13.91 4.05
N ALA A 478 -13.01 -13.37 5.18
CA ALA A 478 -13.72 -12.32 5.90
C ALA A 478 -13.95 -11.07 5.05
N ALA A 479 -13.05 -10.76 4.10
CA ALA A 479 -13.21 -9.67 3.16
C ALA A 479 -14.42 -9.83 2.23
N LEU A 480 -14.96 -11.06 2.05
CA LEU A 480 -16.20 -11.29 1.28
C LEU A 480 -17.40 -10.58 1.92
N VAL A 481 -17.46 -10.50 3.25
CA VAL A 481 -18.61 -9.93 3.96
C VAL A 481 -18.87 -8.49 3.51
N PRO A 482 -17.94 -7.53 3.68
CA PRO A 482 -18.16 -6.17 3.19
C PRO A 482 -18.17 -6.08 1.66
N ALA A 483 -17.45 -6.95 0.93
CA ALA A 483 -17.43 -6.95 -0.53
C ALA A 483 -18.81 -7.27 -1.14
N LEU A 484 -19.57 -8.19 -0.56
CA LEU A 484 -20.95 -8.51 -0.95
C LEU A 484 -21.94 -7.37 -0.69
N LEU A 485 -21.59 -6.46 0.24
CA LEU A 485 -22.40 -5.30 0.60
C LEU A 485 -22.06 -4.05 -0.23
N LEU A 486 -21.07 -4.12 -1.12
CA LEU A 486 -20.72 -3.01 -2.02
C LEU A 486 -21.94 -2.51 -2.81
N PRO A 487 -21.98 -1.23 -3.17
CA PRO A 487 -23.10 -0.66 -3.88
C PRO A 487 -23.29 -1.36 -5.23
N LYS A 488 -24.55 -1.68 -5.55
CA LYS A 488 -24.93 -2.06 -6.91
C LYS A 488 -24.72 -0.86 -7.82
N ARG A 489 -24.38 -1.11 -9.08
CA ARG A 489 -24.32 -0.05 -10.07
C ARG A 489 -25.65 0.72 -10.05
N MET A 490 -25.61 2.05 -9.90
CA MET A 490 -26.79 2.85 -10.20
C MET A 490 -27.05 2.75 -11.71
N PRO A 491 -28.25 2.47 -12.14
CA PRO A 491 -28.59 2.57 -13.57
C PRO A 491 -28.26 3.99 -14.03
N ALA A 492 -27.63 4.07 -15.22
CA ALA A 492 -27.22 5.33 -15.84
C ALA A 492 -28.42 6.18 -16.22
#